data_300e426b8703b0f9fcbad8d996174d25
#
_entry.id   300e426b8703b0f9fcbad8d996174d25
#
_cell.length_a   1.000
_cell.length_b   1.000
_cell.length_c   1.000
_cell.angle_alpha   90.00
_cell.angle_beta   90.00
_cell.angle_gamma   90.00
#
_symmetry.space_group_name_H-M   'P 1'
#
loop_
_entity.id
_entity.type
_entity.pdbx_description
1 polymer ?
#
loop_
_entity_poly.entity_id
_entity_poly.type
_entity_poly.pdbx_seq_one_letter_code
_entity_poly.pdbx_strand_id
1 'polypeptide(L)'
;MSFEWENGRILKKISTSDKSVQMSYDSNGMRTQKTVDGVKTNYYYDSNKNLIALVKGNDTLLFYYDSDGNATSFSYNGTMDFYVKNLQGDVVRIIDLSGTEVASYVYDSWGNIKDTKGEPTIRELNPIRYRSYVYNTETGLYYLRSRYYDPFAGRFLNADVYCDTGTDTTLSTNMFAYCENNPVNYLDPNGYVALVDDLVYALIALTAATVAICSTSFFQKGWSAFCNAVGNGLSSIGNAIWNGASAAWNWSKNKIKNAINAVKKFNTAVKSANNIRSKLKKERKNNKRFYTITFNSDDVPILGSKLTKSQAESKLRQGKDVITYYKSDALNIANSVGSTRSKCDPKHRGSASFKHYHVKYKNIKWSIHSFYV
;
A
#
# COMPACT_ATOMS: atom_id res chain seq x y z
N MET A 1 -20.56 -20.71 -9.91
CA MET A 1 -20.82 -19.31 -9.53
C MET A 1 -21.13 -18.53 -10.80
N SER A 2 -22.25 -17.79 -10.86
CA SER A 2 -22.60 -16.89 -11.96
C SER A 2 -22.64 -15.44 -11.48
N PHE A 3 -22.40 -14.49 -12.41
CA PHE A 3 -22.27 -13.08 -12.11
C PHE A 3 -23.20 -12.25 -13.00
N GLU A 4 -23.91 -11.29 -12.41
CA GLU A 4 -24.70 -10.31 -13.15
C GLU A 4 -24.04 -8.94 -13.02
N TRP A 5 -23.78 -8.30 -14.15
CA TRP A 5 -23.06 -7.04 -14.24
C TRP A 5 -23.94 -5.92 -14.79
N GLU A 6 -23.83 -4.73 -14.22
CA GLU A 6 -24.39 -3.51 -14.79
C GLU A 6 -23.27 -2.73 -15.52
N ASN A 7 -23.54 -2.32 -16.75
CA ASN A 7 -22.60 -1.61 -17.63
C ASN A 7 -21.24 -2.34 -17.80
N GLY A 8 -21.25 -3.68 -17.71
CA GLY A 8 -20.08 -4.54 -17.87
C GLY A 8 -19.03 -4.43 -16.74
N ARG A 9 -19.29 -3.67 -15.67
CA ARG A 9 -18.28 -3.38 -14.65
C ARG A 9 -18.76 -3.43 -13.21
N ILE A 10 -20.00 -3.05 -12.95
CA ILE A 10 -20.58 -3.00 -11.62
C ILE A 10 -21.22 -4.35 -11.32
N LEU A 11 -20.66 -5.09 -10.38
CA LEU A 11 -21.16 -6.41 -10.00
C LEU A 11 -22.45 -6.27 -9.17
N LYS A 12 -23.57 -6.60 -9.74
CA LYS A 12 -24.90 -6.45 -9.09
C LYS A 12 -25.32 -7.69 -8.32
N LYS A 13 -24.96 -8.87 -8.84
CA LYS A 13 -25.38 -10.12 -8.21
C LYS A 13 -24.38 -11.25 -8.47
N ILE A 14 -24.22 -12.07 -7.45
CA ILE A 14 -23.51 -13.35 -7.51
C ILE A 14 -24.50 -14.43 -7.12
N SER A 15 -24.61 -15.48 -7.93
CA SER A 15 -25.41 -16.67 -7.60
C SER A 15 -24.49 -17.88 -7.52
N THR A 16 -24.54 -18.59 -6.40
CA THR A 16 -23.91 -19.89 -6.21
C THR A 16 -24.99 -20.98 -6.26
N SER A 17 -24.65 -22.25 -6.02
CA SER A 17 -25.62 -23.33 -5.91
C SER A 17 -26.63 -23.16 -4.78
N ASP A 18 -26.21 -22.48 -3.71
CA ASP A 18 -26.91 -22.40 -2.42
C ASP A 18 -27.20 -20.97 -1.96
N LYS A 19 -26.63 -19.93 -2.60
CA LYS A 19 -26.76 -18.54 -2.15
C LYS A 19 -26.97 -17.57 -3.29
N SER A 20 -27.72 -16.49 -2.97
CA SER A 20 -27.88 -15.32 -3.84
C SER A 20 -27.35 -14.08 -3.10
N VAL A 21 -26.35 -13.44 -3.66
CA VAL A 21 -25.71 -12.24 -3.11
C VAL A 21 -25.96 -11.06 -4.04
N GLN A 22 -26.67 -10.05 -3.58
CA GLN A 22 -26.96 -8.82 -4.34
C GLN A 22 -26.19 -7.65 -3.73
N MET A 23 -25.70 -6.73 -4.57
CA MET A 23 -24.95 -5.55 -4.18
C MET A 23 -25.61 -4.27 -4.69
N SER A 24 -25.57 -3.23 -3.85
CA SER A 24 -25.95 -1.86 -4.20
C SER A 24 -24.80 -0.92 -3.99
N TYR A 25 -24.73 0.12 -4.82
CA TYR A 25 -23.62 1.08 -4.84
C TYR A 25 -24.16 2.51 -4.81
N ASP A 26 -23.33 3.42 -4.33
CA ASP A 26 -23.58 4.86 -4.44
C ASP A 26 -23.18 5.41 -5.82
N SER A 27 -23.40 6.71 -6.03
CA SER A 27 -23.01 7.41 -7.28
C SER A 27 -21.50 7.44 -7.54
N ASN A 28 -20.67 7.16 -6.52
CA ASN A 28 -19.22 7.09 -6.64
C ASN A 28 -18.71 5.65 -6.88
N GLY A 29 -19.61 4.68 -7.02
CA GLY A 29 -19.30 3.28 -7.22
C GLY A 29 -18.88 2.54 -5.95
N MET A 30 -19.07 3.13 -4.77
CA MET A 30 -18.81 2.46 -3.49
C MET A 30 -19.99 1.58 -3.10
N ARG A 31 -19.71 0.32 -2.69
CA ARG A 31 -20.76 -0.61 -2.27
C ARG A 31 -21.35 -0.17 -0.93
N THR A 32 -22.61 0.25 -0.95
CA THR A 32 -23.34 0.68 0.24
C THR A 32 -24.16 -0.42 0.90
N GLN A 33 -24.52 -1.47 0.15
CA GLN A 33 -25.32 -2.58 0.69
C GLN A 33 -24.92 -3.91 0.01
N LYS A 34 -24.98 -4.95 0.80
CA LYS A 34 -24.95 -6.37 0.34
C LYS A 34 -26.15 -7.08 0.95
N THR A 35 -26.88 -7.83 0.12
CA THR A 35 -28.00 -8.67 0.58
C THR A 35 -27.68 -10.13 0.26
N VAL A 36 -27.65 -10.98 1.27
CA VAL A 36 -27.41 -12.43 1.14
C VAL A 36 -28.67 -13.15 1.58
N ASP A 37 -29.32 -13.82 0.65
CA ASP A 37 -30.57 -14.57 0.90
C ASP A 37 -31.62 -13.76 1.68
N GLY A 38 -31.78 -12.49 1.32
CA GLY A 38 -32.68 -11.53 1.96
C GLY A 38 -32.11 -10.77 3.17
N VAL A 39 -31.00 -11.22 3.75
CA VAL A 39 -30.36 -10.54 4.89
C VAL A 39 -29.46 -9.39 4.39
N LYS A 40 -29.77 -8.18 4.84
CA LYS A 40 -29.07 -6.96 4.41
C LYS A 40 -27.90 -6.66 5.32
N THR A 41 -26.77 -6.27 4.71
CA THR A 41 -25.60 -5.67 5.35
C THR A 41 -25.37 -4.30 4.76
N ASN A 42 -25.36 -3.25 5.56
CA ASN A 42 -25.10 -1.87 5.14
C ASN A 42 -23.65 -1.48 5.47
N TYR A 43 -23.02 -0.73 4.57
CA TYR A 43 -21.64 -0.26 4.66
C TYR A 43 -21.61 1.25 4.66
N TYR A 44 -20.86 1.86 5.57
CA TYR A 44 -20.73 3.30 5.71
C TYR A 44 -19.26 3.69 5.60
N TYR A 45 -18.97 4.75 4.87
CA TYR A 45 -17.60 5.17 4.56
C TYR A 45 -17.37 6.62 4.96
N ASP A 46 -16.13 6.95 5.31
CA ASP A 46 -15.70 8.35 5.50
C ASP A 46 -15.35 9.03 4.15
N SER A 47 -14.93 10.30 4.22
CA SER A 47 -14.52 11.08 3.04
C SER A 47 -13.27 10.49 2.33
N ASN A 48 -12.47 9.69 3.04
CA ASN A 48 -11.30 8.99 2.50
C ASN A 48 -11.64 7.61 1.93
N LYS A 49 -12.95 7.26 1.91
CA LYS A 49 -13.47 5.95 1.48
C LYS A 49 -13.04 4.79 2.40
N ASN A 50 -12.70 5.04 3.64
CA ASN A 50 -12.50 4.00 4.64
C ASN A 50 -13.83 3.50 5.17
N LEU A 51 -13.98 2.19 5.34
CA LEU A 51 -15.17 1.58 5.92
C LEU A 51 -15.25 1.91 7.42
N ILE A 52 -16.10 2.83 7.82
CA ILE A 52 -16.23 3.25 9.23
C ILE A 52 -17.29 2.47 10.00
N ALA A 53 -18.27 1.90 9.31
CA ALA A 53 -19.27 1.07 9.97
C ALA A 53 -19.83 0.00 9.02
N LEU A 54 -20.22 -1.13 9.63
CA LEU A 54 -20.97 -2.22 9.01
C LEU A 54 -22.14 -2.57 9.94
N VAL A 55 -23.35 -2.65 9.36
CA VAL A 55 -24.56 -3.01 10.12
C VAL A 55 -25.25 -4.18 9.42
N LYS A 56 -25.45 -5.29 10.15
CA LYS A 56 -26.11 -6.50 9.68
C LYS A 56 -27.14 -6.96 10.73
N GLY A 57 -28.42 -6.66 10.48
CA GLY A 57 -29.44 -6.91 11.50
C GLY A 57 -29.16 -6.12 12.78
N ASN A 58 -28.97 -6.83 13.90
CA ASN A 58 -28.62 -6.24 15.20
C ASN A 58 -27.09 -6.11 15.40
N ASP A 59 -26.29 -6.64 14.51
CA ASP A 59 -24.83 -6.59 14.60
C ASP A 59 -24.32 -5.28 14.03
N THR A 60 -23.55 -4.53 14.83
CA THR A 60 -22.89 -3.29 14.43
C THR A 60 -21.41 -3.38 14.70
N LEU A 61 -20.61 -3.21 13.63
CA LEU A 61 -19.16 -3.05 13.73
C LEU A 61 -18.81 -1.59 13.37
N LEU A 62 -18.04 -0.94 14.23
CA LEU A 62 -17.44 0.37 13.98
C LEU A 62 -15.93 0.19 13.85
N PHE A 63 -15.34 0.72 12.79
CA PHE A 63 -13.91 0.56 12.48
C PHE A 63 -13.12 1.83 12.77
N TYR A 64 -11.93 1.68 13.33
CA TYR A 64 -11.05 2.76 13.70
C TYR A 64 -9.73 2.66 12.94
N TYR A 65 -9.21 3.81 12.57
CA TYR A 65 -8.04 3.95 11.71
C TYR A 65 -6.99 4.85 12.35
N ASP A 66 -5.73 4.60 12.04
CA ASP A 66 -4.65 5.53 12.37
C ASP A 66 -4.62 6.75 11.42
N SER A 67 -3.68 7.66 11.66
CA SER A 67 -3.50 8.86 10.84
C SER A 67 -3.13 8.56 9.37
N ASP A 68 -2.63 7.37 9.10
CA ASP A 68 -2.19 6.94 7.78
C ASP A 68 -3.28 6.14 7.04
N GLY A 69 -4.45 5.95 7.67
CA GLY A 69 -5.60 5.26 7.12
C GLY A 69 -5.54 3.73 7.24
N ASN A 70 -4.69 3.19 8.12
CA ASN A 70 -4.67 1.76 8.38
C ASN A 70 -5.70 1.41 9.47
N ALA A 71 -6.54 0.40 9.23
CA ALA A 71 -7.44 -0.10 10.27
C ALA A 71 -6.65 -0.67 11.45
N THR A 72 -6.90 -0.17 12.66
CA THR A 72 -6.19 -0.57 13.89
C THR A 72 -7.05 -1.41 14.83
N SER A 73 -8.35 -1.13 14.86
CA SER A 73 -9.29 -1.77 15.77
C SER A 73 -10.72 -1.66 15.24
N PHE A 74 -11.61 -2.38 15.85
CA PHE A 74 -13.05 -2.21 15.65
C PHE A 74 -13.81 -2.42 16.96
N SER A 75 -15.05 -1.95 16.99
CA SER A 75 -15.99 -2.24 18.06
C SER A 75 -17.11 -3.12 17.50
N TYR A 76 -17.39 -4.26 18.13
CA TYR A 76 -18.55 -5.09 17.86
C TYR A 76 -19.58 -4.89 18.98
N ASN A 77 -20.72 -4.29 18.64
CA ASN A 77 -21.79 -4.00 19.60
C ASN A 77 -21.31 -3.31 20.89
N GLY A 78 -20.29 -2.44 20.78
CA GLY A 78 -19.69 -1.69 21.90
C GLY A 78 -18.46 -2.36 22.54
N THR A 79 -18.14 -3.61 22.23
CA THR A 79 -16.92 -4.28 22.69
C THR A 79 -15.77 -4.01 21.71
N MET A 80 -14.63 -3.57 22.23
CA MET A 80 -13.45 -3.21 21.43
C MET A 80 -12.52 -4.38 21.23
N ASP A 81 -12.12 -4.62 19.98
CA ASP A 81 -11.10 -5.56 19.56
C ASP A 81 -10.05 -4.89 18.68
N PHE A 82 -8.84 -5.43 18.68
CA PHE A 82 -7.67 -4.84 17.99
C PHE A 82 -7.13 -5.78 16.93
N TYR A 83 -6.72 -5.21 15.81
CA TYR A 83 -6.06 -5.94 14.73
C TYR A 83 -4.58 -6.13 14.99
N VAL A 84 -4.12 -7.38 14.92
CA VAL A 84 -2.70 -7.72 14.78
C VAL A 84 -2.46 -8.08 13.34
N LYS A 85 -1.60 -7.30 12.67
CA LYS A 85 -1.30 -7.46 11.25
C LYS A 85 0.13 -7.95 11.07
N ASN A 86 0.35 -8.69 9.97
CA ASN A 86 1.68 -8.97 9.49
C ASN A 86 2.25 -7.75 8.74
N LEU A 87 3.46 -7.90 8.20
CA LEU A 87 4.19 -6.86 7.50
C LEU A 87 3.49 -6.35 6.24
N GLN A 88 2.69 -7.20 5.63
CA GLN A 88 1.99 -6.93 4.39
C GLN A 88 0.60 -6.32 4.63
N GLY A 89 0.23 -6.06 5.90
CA GLY A 89 -1.06 -5.51 6.26
C GLY A 89 -2.20 -6.53 6.34
N ASP A 90 -1.88 -7.84 6.30
CA ASP A 90 -2.88 -8.88 6.50
C ASP A 90 -3.25 -8.95 7.98
N VAL A 91 -4.54 -8.97 8.29
CA VAL A 91 -5.02 -9.22 9.65
C VAL A 91 -4.81 -10.70 9.96
N VAL A 92 -3.81 -11.01 10.79
CA VAL A 92 -3.47 -12.39 11.19
C VAL A 92 -4.11 -12.78 12.51
N ARG A 93 -4.38 -11.82 13.40
CA ARG A 93 -5.11 -12.05 14.67
C ARG A 93 -6.00 -10.87 15.00
N ILE A 94 -6.99 -11.15 15.81
CA ILE A 94 -7.82 -10.18 16.52
C ILE A 94 -7.64 -10.47 18.00
N ILE A 95 -7.35 -9.45 18.80
CA ILE A 95 -7.17 -9.55 20.24
C ILE A 95 -8.13 -8.60 20.96
N ASP A 96 -8.57 -8.98 22.14
CA ASP A 96 -9.36 -8.12 23.01
C ASP A 96 -8.50 -7.11 23.81
N LEU A 97 -9.13 -6.31 24.66
CA LEU A 97 -8.45 -5.34 25.54
C LEU A 97 -7.45 -5.98 26.51
N SER A 98 -7.59 -7.27 26.83
CA SER A 98 -6.68 -8.01 27.70
C SER A 98 -5.48 -8.59 26.95
N GLY A 99 -5.46 -8.51 25.61
CA GLY A 99 -4.47 -9.14 24.73
C GLY A 99 -4.76 -10.60 24.42
N THR A 100 -5.95 -11.11 24.81
CA THR A 100 -6.37 -12.48 24.50
C THR A 100 -6.77 -12.57 23.03
N GLU A 101 -6.34 -13.65 22.35
CA GLU A 101 -6.73 -13.90 20.94
C GLU A 101 -8.22 -14.24 20.86
N VAL A 102 -8.97 -13.41 20.16
CA VAL A 102 -10.41 -13.58 19.89
C VAL A 102 -10.62 -14.35 18.60
N ALA A 103 -9.83 -14.04 17.56
CA ALA A 103 -9.86 -14.75 16.29
C ALA A 103 -8.49 -14.68 15.60
N SER A 104 -8.22 -15.64 14.70
CA SER A 104 -7.03 -15.64 13.86
C SER A 104 -7.28 -16.19 12.48
N TYR A 105 -6.44 -15.77 11.51
CA TYR A 105 -6.50 -16.14 10.11
C TYR A 105 -5.12 -16.48 9.58
N VAL A 106 -5.05 -17.52 8.76
CA VAL A 106 -3.84 -17.92 8.03
C VAL A 106 -4.13 -17.84 6.54
N TYR A 107 -3.26 -17.17 5.79
CA TYR A 107 -3.39 -16.98 4.35
C TYR A 107 -2.23 -17.61 3.58
N ASP A 108 -2.47 -17.96 2.32
CA ASP A 108 -1.38 -18.10 1.36
C ASP A 108 -0.99 -16.73 0.77
N SER A 109 0.04 -16.71 -0.09
CA SER A 109 0.54 -15.47 -0.72
C SER A 109 -0.52 -14.74 -1.58
N TRP A 110 -1.57 -15.43 -2.02
CA TRP A 110 -2.64 -14.87 -2.83
C TRP A 110 -3.85 -14.42 -1.99
N GLY A 111 -3.83 -14.66 -0.68
CA GLY A 111 -4.92 -14.29 0.22
C GLY A 111 -6.00 -15.36 0.38
N ASN A 112 -5.79 -16.58 -0.12
CA ASN A 112 -6.68 -17.68 0.22
C ASN A 112 -6.55 -17.99 1.72
N ILE A 113 -7.68 -18.05 2.41
CA ILE A 113 -7.72 -18.41 3.81
C ILE A 113 -7.48 -19.92 3.94
N LYS A 114 -6.40 -20.31 4.60
CA LYS A 114 -6.01 -21.71 4.82
C LYS A 114 -6.49 -22.26 6.17
N ASP A 115 -6.55 -21.39 7.18
CA ASP A 115 -7.03 -21.76 8.53
C ASP A 115 -7.64 -20.54 9.21
N THR A 116 -8.62 -20.78 10.07
CA THR A 116 -9.24 -19.77 10.94
C THR A 116 -9.56 -20.36 12.29
N LYS A 117 -9.29 -19.59 13.37
CA LYS A 117 -9.56 -20.01 14.74
C LYS A 117 -10.28 -18.91 15.51
N GLY A 118 -10.77 -19.25 16.70
CA GLY A 118 -11.37 -18.32 17.66
C GLY A 118 -12.89 -18.24 17.58
N GLU A 119 -13.43 -17.16 18.13
CA GLU A 119 -14.85 -16.91 18.32
C GLU A 119 -15.58 -16.81 16.97
N PRO A 120 -16.58 -17.68 16.71
CA PRO A 120 -17.21 -17.78 15.38
C PRO A 120 -17.83 -16.48 14.89
N THR A 121 -18.51 -15.73 15.77
CA THR A 121 -19.20 -14.48 15.40
C THR A 121 -18.22 -13.43 14.92
N ILE A 122 -17.15 -13.18 15.69
CA ILE A 122 -16.12 -12.19 15.30
C ILE A 122 -15.37 -12.65 14.09
N ARG A 123 -15.01 -13.93 14.03
CA ARG A 123 -14.31 -14.53 12.90
C ARG A 123 -15.08 -14.40 11.58
N GLU A 124 -16.42 -14.49 11.62
CA GLU A 124 -17.26 -14.40 10.43
C GLU A 124 -17.66 -12.96 10.10
N LEU A 125 -18.01 -12.15 11.09
CA LEU A 125 -18.50 -10.78 10.88
C LEU A 125 -17.38 -9.81 10.53
N ASN A 126 -16.15 -10.01 11.03
CA ASN A 126 -15.03 -9.14 10.68
C ASN A 126 -14.72 -9.24 9.18
N PRO A 127 -14.92 -8.14 8.41
CA PRO A 127 -14.66 -8.18 6.98
C PRO A 127 -13.22 -7.83 6.63
N ILE A 128 -12.47 -7.16 7.51
CA ILE A 128 -11.11 -6.69 7.21
C ILE A 128 -10.12 -7.84 7.43
N ARG A 129 -9.50 -8.33 6.32
CA ARG A 129 -8.65 -9.54 6.35
C ARG A 129 -7.35 -9.36 5.58
N TYR A 130 -7.09 -10.17 4.54
CA TYR A 130 -5.88 -10.11 3.70
C TYR A 130 -5.68 -8.70 3.15
N ARG A 131 -4.47 -8.14 3.28
CA ARG A 131 -4.10 -6.78 2.84
C ARG A 131 -5.08 -5.69 3.37
N SER A 132 -5.77 -5.96 4.46
CA SER A 132 -6.86 -5.12 4.99
C SER A 132 -8.02 -4.91 4.01
N TYR A 133 -8.20 -5.78 3.02
CA TYR A 133 -9.35 -5.75 2.11
C TYR A 133 -10.60 -6.27 2.77
N VAL A 134 -11.75 -5.87 2.22
CA VAL A 134 -13.07 -6.30 2.70
C VAL A 134 -13.41 -7.67 2.12
N TYR A 135 -13.37 -8.70 2.94
CA TYR A 135 -13.69 -10.08 2.56
C TYR A 135 -15.20 -10.33 2.59
N ASN A 136 -15.67 -11.15 1.66
CA ASN A 136 -17.04 -11.63 1.60
C ASN A 136 -17.04 -13.14 1.86
N THR A 137 -17.44 -13.54 3.07
CA THR A 137 -17.46 -14.96 3.49
C THR A 137 -18.35 -15.84 2.62
N GLU A 138 -19.41 -15.28 2.05
CA GLU A 138 -20.37 -16.00 1.24
C GLU A 138 -19.83 -16.42 -0.13
N THR A 139 -18.84 -15.67 -0.64
CA THR A 139 -18.32 -15.86 -1.99
C THR A 139 -16.83 -16.16 -2.05
N GLY A 140 -16.10 -15.93 -0.96
CA GLY A 140 -14.63 -16.04 -0.93
C GLY A 140 -13.90 -14.89 -1.61
N LEU A 141 -14.60 -13.85 -2.05
CA LEU A 141 -14.04 -12.73 -2.79
C LEU A 141 -13.66 -11.58 -1.88
N TYR A 142 -12.62 -10.84 -2.25
CA TYR A 142 -12.27 -9.56 -1.65
C TYR A 142 -12.84 -8.39 -2.47
N TYR A 143 -13.41 -7.41 -1.78
CA TYR A 143 -13.86 -6.16 -2.38
C TYR A 143 -12.81 -5.07 -2.15
N LEU A 144 -12.20 -4.60 -3.25
CA LEU A 144 -11.16 -3.58 -3.27
C LEU A 144 -11.71 -2.23 -3.78
N ARG A 145 -12.90 -1.85 -3.33
CA ARG A 145 -13.61 -0.60 -3.72
C ARG A 145 -14.01 -0.56 -5.20
N SER A 146 -13.08 -0.61 -6.13
CA SER A 146 -13.36 -0.54 -7.58
C SER A 146 -13.52 -1.90 -8.23
N ARG A 147 -12.92 -2.94 -7.67
CA ARG A 147 -12.90 -4.31 -8.24
C ARG A 147 -13.14 -5.38 -7.17
N TYR A 148 -13.53 -6.56 -7.66
CA TYR A 148 -13.58 -7.79 -6.86
C TYR A 148 -12.40 -8.67 -7.21
N TYR A 149 -11.67 -9.09 -6.21
CA TYR A 149 -10.51 -9.98 -6.32
C TYR A 149 -10.88 -11.40 -5.89
N ASP A 150 -10.56 -12.34 -6.74
CA ASP A 150 -10.68 -13.78 -6.47
C ASP A 150 -9.30 -14.33 -6.08
N PRO A 151 -9.07 -14.64 -4.78
CA PRO A 151 -7.78 -15.15 -4.33
C PRO A 151 -7.49 -16.57 -4.86
N PHE A 152 -8.52 -17.36 -5.16
CA PHE A 152 -8.36 -18.71 -5.73
C PHE A 152 -7.85 -18.65 -7.17
N ALA A 153 -8.40 -17.75 -7.99
CA ALA A 153 -7.96 -17.51 -9.36
C ALA A 153 -6.73 -16.59 -9.45
N GLY A 154 -6.37 -15.88 -8.37
CA GLY A 154 -5.27 -14.93 -8.32
C GLY A 154 -5.49 -13.69 -9.19
N ARG A 155 -6.74 -13.29 -9.45
CA ARG A 155 -7.08 -12.21 -10.38
C ARG A 155 -8.34 -11.45 -10.01
N PHE A 156 -8.49 -10.27 -10.61
CA PHE A 156 -9.75 -9.54 -10.56
C PHE A 156 -10.83 -10.16 -11.42
N LEU A 157 -12.10 -10.04 -10.98
CA LEU A 157 -13.27 -10.49 -11.74
C LEU A 157 -13.70 -9.49 -12.81
N ASN A 158 -13.48 -8.20 -12.57
CA ASN A 158 -13.82 -7.13 -13.51
C ASN A 158 -12.56 -6.40 -13.99
N ALA A 159 -12.64 -5.95 -15.25
CA ALA A 159 -11.55 -5.27 -15.91
C ALA A 159 -11.20 -3.94 -15.23
N ASP A 160 -9.94 -3.53 -15.29
CA ASP A 160 -9.51 -2.21 -14.84
C ASP A 160 -10.14 -1.10 -15.68
N VAL A 161 -10.29 0.08 -15.09
CA VAL A 161 -10.66 1.33 -15.81
C VAL A 161 -9.50 1.84 -16.65
N TYR A 162 -8.29 1.54 -16.22
CA TYR A 162 -7.06 2.02 -16.82
C TYR A 162 -6.31 0.84 -17.43
N CYS A 163 -6.40 0.69 -18.76
CA CYS A 163 -5.44 -0.12 -19.50
C CYS A 163 -4.21 0.73 -19.74
N ASP A 164 -3.08 0.36 -19.14
CA ASP A 164 -1.80 0.98 -19.51
C ASP A 164 -1.31 0.34 -20.81
N THR A 165 -1.46 1.08 -21.92
CA THR A 165 -0.94 0.70 -23.23
C THR A 165 0.54 1.09 -23.39
N GLY A 166 1.16 1.64 -22.38
CA GLY A 166 2.59 1.93 -22.30
C GLY A 166 3.36 0.70 -21.85
N THR A 167 3.72 -0.07 -22.72
CA THR A 167 4.50 -1.30 -22.91
C THR A 167 5.68 -1.61 -21.96
N ASP A 168 5.60 -1.32 -20.67
CA ASP A 168 6.73 -1.56 -19.77
C ASP A 168 6.77 -2.98 -19.19
N THR A 169 5.65 -3.70 -19.14
CA THR A 169 5.61 -5.16 -18.86
C THR A 169 4.57 -5.83 -19.76
N THR A 170 4.75 -7.12 -20.05
CA THR A 170 3.75 -7.93 -20.77
C THR A 170 2.43 -8.08 -20.01
N LEU A 171 2.42 -7.72 -18.72
CA LEU A 171 1.25 -7.79 -17.83
C LEU A 171 0.53 -6.45 -17.68
N SER A 172 1.13 -5.32 -18.07
CA SER A 172 0.49 -3.99 -17.97
C SER A 172 -0.76 -3.86 -18.85
N THR A 173 -0.90 -4.69 -19.88
CA THR A 173 -2.09 -4.78 -20.72
C THR A 173 -3.16 -5.73 -20.17
N ASN A 174 -2.85 -6.53 -19.16
CA ASN A 174 -3.81 -7.45 -18.56
C ASN A 174 -4.65 -6.75 -17.50
N MET A 175 -5.84 -6.29 -17.90
CA MET A 175 -6.79 -5.55 -17.07
C MET A 175 -7.33 -6.34 -15.86
N PHE A 176 -7.07 -7.65 -15.79
CA PHE A 176 -7.52 -8.54 -14.71
C PHE A 176 -6.38 -8.97 -13.77
N ALA A 177 -5.13 -8.63 -14.09
CA ALA A 177 -3.99 -9.02 -13.27
C ALA A 177 -4.05 -8.36 -11.90
N TYR A 178 -3.89 -9.15 -10.84
CA TYR A 178 -3.69 -8.66 -9.49
C TYR A 178 -2.20 -8.56 -9.21
N CYS A 179 -1.75 -7.37 -8.79
CA CYS A 179 -0.37 -7.12 -8.40
C CYS A 179 0.67 -7.62 -9.42
N GLU A 180 0.42 -7.49 -10.72
CA GLU A 180 1.29 -8.00 -11.80
C GLU A 180 1.68 -9.48 -11.62
N ASN A 181 0.79 -10.30 -11.08
CA ASN A 181 1.01 -11.70 -10.67
C ASN A 181 2.13 -11.89 -9.60
N ASN A 182 2.44 -10.87 -8.84
CA ASN A 182 3.44 -10.90 -7.78
C ASN A 182 2.91 -10.27 -6.48
N PRO A 183 1.92 -10.90 -5.81
CA PRO A 183 1.25 -10.33 -4.64
C PRO A 183 2.14 -10.29 -3.39
N VAL A 184 3.33 -10.90 -3.43
CA VAL A 184 4.32 -10.82 -2.34
C VAL A 184 5.02 -9.45 -2.33
N ASN A 185 5.29 -8.90 -3.53
CA ASN A 185 6.03 -7.64 -3.70
C ASN A 185 5.15 -6.44 -4.08
N TYR A 186 3.89 -6.67 -4.42
CA TYR A 186 2.98 -5.62 -4.86
C TYR A 186 1.68 -5.62 -4.06
N LEU A 187 1.07 -4.46 -3.95
CA LEU A 187 -0.18 -4.19 -3.24
C LEU A 187 -1.08 -3.32 -4.13
N ASP A 188 -2.37 -3.64 -4.21
CA ASP A 188 -3.38 -2.78 -4.83
C ASP A 188 -4.43 -2.34 -3.80
N PRO A 189 -4.26 -1.18 -3.12
CA PRO A 189 -5.08 -0.79 -1.98
C PRO A 189 -6.55 -0.49 -2.30
N ASN A 190 -6.84 -0.19 -3.56
CA ASN A 190 -8.15 0.33 -3.97
C ASN A 190 -8.70 -0.28 -5.27
N GLY A 191 -8.00 -1.27 -5.81
CA GLY A 191 -8.40 -1.97 -7.02
C GLY A 191 -8.19 -1.16 -8.31
N TYR A 192 -7.27 -0.19 -8.34
CA TYR A 192 -6.98 0.61 -9.53
C TYR A 192 -5.55 0.47 -10.05
N VAL A 193 -4.57 0.37 -9.16
CA VAL A 193 -3.16 0.34 -9.54
C VAL A 193 -2.38 -0.50 -8.55
N ALA A 194 -1.61 -1.46 -9.05
CA ALA A 194 -0.59 -2.13 -8.26
C ALA A 194 0.52 -1.12 -7.91
N LEU A 195 0.73 -0.89 -6.63
CA LEU A 195 1.81 -0.05 -6.13
C LEU A 195 3.04 -0.92 -5.92
N VAL A 196 4.18 -0.47 -6.44
CA VAL A 196 5.48 -1.10 -6.20
C VAL A 196 5.82 -0.99 -4.73
N ASP A 197 6.12 -2.11 -4.13
CA ASP A 197 6.20 -2.31 -2.69
C ASP A 197 7.59 -2.01 -2.11
N ASP A 198 8.31 -1.00 -2.62
CA ASP A 198 9.46 -0.43 -1.90
C ASP A 198 9.05 0.08 -0.50
N LEU A 199 7.77 0.43 -0.32
CA LEU A 199 7.20 0.78 0.98
C LEU A 199 7.04 -0.46 1.87
N VAL A 200 6.72 -1.62 1.32
CA VAL A 200 6.64 -2.89 2.05
C VAL A 200 8.02 -3.32 2.52
N TYR A 201 9.08 -3.15 1.73
CA TYR A 201 10.43 -3.44 2.22
C TYR A 201 10.84 -2.54 3.39
N ALA A 202 10.49 -1.25 3.37
CA ALA A 202 10.76 -0.35 4.49
C ALA A 202 9.89 -0.69 5.73
N LEU A 203 8.63 -1.05 5.53
CA LEU A 203 7.75 -1.56 6.59
C LEU A 203 8.20 -2.94 7.08
N ILE A 204 8.62 -3.83 6.20
CA ILE A 204 9.20 -5.15 6.50
C ILE A 204 10.42 -5.00 7.43
N ALA A 205 11.36 -4.12 7.07
CA ALA A 205 12.52 -3.87 7.91
C ALA A 205 12.12 -3.31 9.30
N LEU A 206 11.10 -2.45 9.37
CA LEU A 206 10.64 -1.82 10.61
C LEU A 206 9.93 -2.80 11.55
N THR A 207 9.05 -3.64 11.00
CA THR A 207 8.29 -4.60 11.82
C THR A 207 9.12 -5.85 12.14
N ALA A 208 10.02 -6.30 11.26
CA ALA A 208 11.00 -7.32 11.62
C ALA A 208 11.87 -6.87 12.80
N ALA A 209 12.26 -5.59 12.84
CA ALA A 209 12.99 -5.02 13.99
C ALA A 209 12.13 -4.99 15.26
N THR A 210 10.84 -4.64 15.19
CA THR A 210 9.94 -4.64 16.34
C THR A 210 9.60 -6.05 16.82
N VAL A 211 9.33 -6.99 15.92
CA VAL A 211 9.10 -8.42 16.27
C VAL A 211 10.38 -9.05 16.83
N ALA A 212 11.55 -8.77 16.26
CA ALA A 212 12.82 -9.24 16.77
C ALA A 212 13.09 -8.72 18.19
N ILE A 213 12.75 -7.47 18.50
CA ILE A 213 12.89 -6.89 19.84
C ILE A 213 11.88 -7.53 20.82
N CYS A 214 10.61 -7.68 20.43
CA CYS A 214 9.58 -8.28 21.26
C CYS A 214 9.76 -9.81 21.47
N SER A 215 10.39 -10.50 20.52
CA SER A 215 10.69 -11.94 20.61
C SER A 215 11.99 -12.26 21.33
N THR A 216 12.81 -11.25 21.71
CA THR A 216 14.03 -11.53 22.47
C THR A 216 13.67 -12.06 23.85
N SER A 217 14.34 -13.15 24.24
CA SER A 217 14.24 -13.71 25.61
C SER A 217 14.55 -12.67 26.70
N PHE A 218 15.25 -11.60 26.35
CA PHE A 218 15.54 -10.45 27.19
C PHE A 218 14.27 -9.61 27.46
N PHE A 219 13.48 -9.29 26.43
CA PHE A 219 12.22 -8.53 26.60
C PHE A 219 11.18 -9.35 27.37
N GLN A 220 11.02 -10.64 27.04
CA GLN A 220 10.07 -11.52 27.72
C GLN A 220 10.47 -11.77 29.17
N LYS A 221 11.77 -11.94 29.46
CA LYS A 221 12.27 -12.07 30.84
C LYS A 221 12.17 -10.75 31.60
N GLY A 222 12.44 -9.60 30.95
CA GLY A 222 12.29 -8.26 31.52
C GLY A 222 10.84 -7.95 31.87
N TRP A 223 9.90 -8.31 30.98
CA TRP A 223 8.46 -8.11 31.21
C TRP A 223 7.92 -9.01 32.35
N SER A 224 8.28 -10.28 32.35
CA SER A 224 7.87 -11.18 33.41
C SER A 224 8.52 -10.82 34.76
N ALA A 225 9.79 -10.37 34.77
CA ALA A 225 10.45 -9.86 35.97
C ALA A 225 9.82 -8.55 36.48
N PHE A 226 9.40 -7.66 35.60
CA PHE A 226 8.65 -6.44 35.91
C PHE A 226 7.29 -6.77 36.55
N CYS A 227 6.52 -7.69 35.97
CA CYS A 227 5.23 -8.12 36.52
C CYS A 227 5.39 -8.79 37.89
N ASN A 228 6.44 -9.58 38.09
CA ASN A 228 6.75 -10.21 39.36
C ASN A 228 7.30 -9.22 40.41
N ALA A 229 8.08 -8.22 40.01
CA ALA A 229 8.63 -7.18 40.89
C ALA A 229 7.55 -6.21 41.38
N VAL A 230 6.58 -5.85 40.52
CA VAL A 230 5.41 -5.04 40.92
C VAL A 230 4.54 -5.79 41.95
N GLY A 231 4.44 -7.14 41.83
CA GLY A 231 3.72 -7.97 42.79
C GLY A 231 4.40 -8.16 44.16
N ASN A 232 5.74 -7.98 44.27
CA ASN A 232 6.52 -8.36 45.45
C ASN A 232 7.32 -7.20 46.13
N GLY A 233 7.15 -5.93 45.75
CA GLY A 233 7.64 -4.77 46.50
C GLY A 233 9.17 -4.58 46.58
N LEU A 234 9.97 -5.08 45.63
CA LEU A 234 11.43 -4.98 45.64
C LEU A 234 11.96 -3.78 44.85
N SER A 235 12.29 -2.69 45.58
CA SER A 235 12.70 -1.39 45.01
C SER A 235 14.13 -1.31 44.40
N SER A 236 15.07 -2.16 44.77
CA SER A 236 16.49 -2.07 44.35
C SER A 236 16.81 -2.79 43.05
N ILE A 237 16.15 -3.89 42.73
CA ILE A 237 16.28 -4.61 41.45
C ILE A 237 15.49 -3.89 40.34
N GLY A 238 14.38 -3.23 40.70
CA GLY A 238 13.55 -2.45 39.81
C GLY A 238 14.30 -1.31 39.11
N ASN A 239 15.22 -0.64 39.80
CA ASN A 239 15.99 0.48 39.24
C ASN A 239 17.03 0.05 38.17
N ALA A 240 17.71 -1.08 38.37
CA ALA A 240 18.67 -1.58 37.40
C ALA A 240 17.99 -2.13 36.13
N ILE A 241 16.85 -2.83 36.30
CA ILE A 241 16.02 -3.31 35.18
C ILE A 241 15.35 -2.16 34.45
N TRP A 242 14.85 -1.15 35.18
CA TRP A 242 14.24 0.04 34.61
C TRP A 242 15.25 0.86 33.78
N ASN A 243 16.48 1.02 34.25
CA ASN A 243 17.53 1.73 33.52
C ASN A 243 17.95 0.97 32.24
N GLY A 244 18.06 -0.34 32.30
CA GLY A 244 18.32 -1.18 31.12
C GLY A 244 17.14 -1.20 30.13
N ALA A 245 15.91 -1.33 30.62
CA ALA A 245 14.70 -1.30 29.82
C ALA A 245 14.44 0.09 29.21
N SER A 246 14.70 1.18 29.95
CA SER A 246 14.54 2.54 29.45
C SER A 246 15.59 2.89 28.40
N ALA A 247 16.83 2.40 28.51
CA ALA A 247 17.86 2.57 27.49
C ALA A 247 17.50 1.80 26.20
N ALA A 248 17.04 0.56 26.32
CA ALA A 248 16.56 -0.25 25.19
C ALA A 248 15.30 0.37 24.55
N TRP A 249 14.36 0.88 25.37
CA TRP A 249 13.19 1.61 24.89
C TRP A 249 13.53 2.89 24.15
N ASN A 250 14.45 3.70 24.69
CA ASN A 250 14.89 4.95 24.03
C ASN A 250 15.64 4.67 22.73
N TRP A 251 16.47 3.62 22.69
CA TRP A 251 17.12 3.16 21.47
C TRP A 251 16.10 2.70 20.41
N SER A 252 15.14 1.88 20.80
CA SER A 252 14.05 1.41 19.94
C SER A 252 13.19 2.56 19.45
N LYS A 253 12.80 3.49 20.33
CA LYS A 253 12.03 4.70 20.01
C LYS A 253 12.74 5.58 18.97
N ASN A 254 14.06 5.74 19.07
CA ASN A 254 14.84 6.49 18.10
C ASN A 254 14.94 5.77 16.75
N LYS A 255 15.09 4.45 16.75
CA LYS A 255 15.08 3.64 15.51
C LYS A 255 13.72 3.69 14.81
N ILE A 256 12.64 3.53 15.57
CA ILE A 256 11.26 3.65 15.08
C ILE A 256 11.01 5.05 14.52
N LYS A 257 11.41 6.12 15.25
CA LYS A 257 11.27 7.51 14.78
C LYS A 257 12.02 7.75 13.46
N ASN A 258 13.24 7.23 13.34
CA ASN A 258 14.04 7.35 12.11
C ASN A 258 13.40 6.60 10.94
N ALA A 259 12.88 5.41 11.18
CA ALA A 259 12.18 4.63 10.16
C ALA A 259 10.86 5.29 9.73
N ILE A 260 10.06 5.82 10.68
CA ILE A 260 8.85 6.61 10.36
C ILE A 260 9.21 7.82 9.51
N ASN A 261 10.29 8.55 9.84
CA ASN A 261 10.74 9.69 9.06
C ASN A 261 11.19 9.28 7.64
N ALA A 262 11.88 8.16 7.49
CA ALA A 262 12.26 7.63 6.18
C ALA A 262 11.03 7.29 5.33
N VAL A 263 10.01 6.65 5.93
CA VAL A 263 8.73 6.35 5.27
C VAL A 263 7.99 7.62 4.85
N LYS A 264 7.93 8.64 5.73
CA LYS A 264 7.30 9.94 5.40
C LYS A 264 8.00 10.62 4.22
N LYS A 265 9.33 10.62 4.20
CA LYS A 265 10.14 11.18 3.10
C LYS A 265 9.85 10.45 1.79
N PHE A 266 9.84 9.11 1.82
CA PHE A 266 9.52 8.29 0.66
C PHE A 266 8.11 8.57 0.13
N ASN A 267 7.08 8.60 0.99
CA ASN A 267 5.71 8.92 0.59
C ASN A 267 5.59 10.31 -0.04
N THR A 268 6.32 11.29 0.49
CA THR A 268 6.38 12.64 -0.09
C THR A 268 6.99 12.60 -1.49
N ALA A 269 8.06 11.85 -1.70
CA ALA A 269 8.70 11.69 -3.00
C ALA A 269 7.77 11.02 -4.01
N VAL A 270 7.09 9.94 -3.62
CA VAL A 270 6.10 9.23 -4.48
C VAL A 270 4.94 10.14 -4.84
N LYS A 271 4.37 10.89 -3.88
CA LYS A 271 3.30 11.84 -4.14
C LYS A 271 3.72 12.93 -5.11
N SER A 272 4.92 13.49 -4.94
CA SER A 272 5.48 14.48 -5.87
C SER A 272 5.69 13.88 -7.26
N ALA A 273 6.25 12.68 -7.37
CA ALA A 273 6.45 11.99 -8.63
C ALA A 273 5.12 11.75 -9.37
N ASN A 274 4.07 11.33 -8.67
CA ASN A 274 2.74 11.11 -9.26
C ASN A 274 2.10 12.42 -9.74
N ASN A 275 2.28 13.51 -9.02
CA ASN A 275 1.84 14.84 -9.46
C ASN A 275 2.56 15.28 -10.74
N ILE A 276 3.88 15.03 -10.81
CA ILE A 276 4.69 15.31 -12.00
C ILE A 276 4.21 14.47 -13.19
N ARG A 277 3.99 13.16 -13.01
CA ARG A 277 3.45 12.27 -14.05
C ARG A 277 2.12 12.78 -14.61
N SER A 278 1.19 13.14 -13.73
CA SER A 278 -0.12 13.69 -14.11
C SER A 278 0.01 14.98 -14.92
N LYS A 279 0.91 15.88 -14.52
CA LYS A 279 1.17 17.14 -15.24
C LYS A 279 1.78 16.88 -16.61
N LEU A 280 2.82 16.05 -16.70
CA LEU A 280 3.47 15.69 -17.95
C LEU A 280 2.50 15.00 -18.92
N LYS A 281 1.62 14.11 -18.42
CA LYS A 281 0.58 13.46 -19.21
C LYS A 281 -0.39 14.45 -19.82
N LYS A 282 -0.80 15.49 -19.09
CA LYS A 282 -1.70 16.55 -19.59
C LYS A 282 -1.02 17.38 -20.69
N GLU A 283 0.27 17.61 -20.57
CA GLU A 283 1.01 18.51 -21.46
C GLU A 283 1.81 17.80 -22.58
N ARG A 284 1.68 16.48 -22.70
CA ARG A 284 2.48 15.66 -23.63
C ARG A 284 2.40 16.04 -25.11
N LYS A 285 1.32 16.68 -25.54
CA LYS A 285 1.11 17.12 -26.92
C LYS A 285 1.62 18.55 -27.20
N ASN A 286 2.16 19.24 -26.20
CA ASN A 286 2.62 20.61 -26.32
C ASN A 286 4.03 20.69 -26.91
N ASN A 287 4.32 21.73 -27.71
CA ASN A 287 5.67 22.00 -28.22
C ASN A 287 6.70 22.22 -27.09
N LYS A 288 6.25 22.72 -25.92
CA LYS A 288 7.04 22.81 -24.69
C LYS A 288 6.65 21.68 -23.75
N ARG A 289 7.07 20.45 -24.04
CA ARG A 289 6.73 19.23 -23.27
C ARG A 289 7.88 18.67 -22.42
N PHE A 290 9.00 19.40 -22.37
CA PHE A 290 10.14 19.08 -21.54
C PHE A 290 10.18 20.01 -20.34
N TYR A 291 10.80 19.55 -19.25
CA TYR A 291 10.95 20.33 -18.02
C TYR A 291 12.32 20.09 -17.41
N THR A 292 12.87 21.09 -16.71
CA THR A 292 13.95 20.82 -15.78
C THR A 292 13.40 20.03 -14.59
N ILE A 293 14.22 19.14 -14.02
CA ILE A 293 13.90 18.42 -12.80
C ILE A 293 15.09 18.50 -11.85
N THR A 294 14.82 18.64 -10.58
CA THR A 294 15.79 18.58 -9.50
C THR A 294 15.25 17.72 -8.36
N PHE A 295 16.11 17.33 -7.46
CA PHE A 295 15.73 16.58 -6.27
C PHE A 295 16.25 17.33 -5.04
N ASN A 296 15.42 17.43 -4.00
CA ASN A 296 15.87 18.02 -2.74
C ASN A 296 16.73 17.02 -1.92
N SER A 297 17.13 17.41 -0.71
CA SER A 297 17.91 16.57 0.20
C SER A 297 17.20 15.25 0.61
N ASP A 298 15.90 15.16 0.44
CA ASP A 298 15.09 14.00 0.78
C ASP A 298 14.70 13.19 -0.47
N ASP A 299 15.40 13.40 -1.60
CA ASP A 299 15.18 12.80 -2.91
C ASP A 299 13.76 13.02 -3.48
N VAL A 300 13.06 14.06 -3.01
CA VAL A 300 11.75 14.46 -3.54
C VAL A 300 11.95 15.19 -4.87
N PRO A 301 11.34 14.70 -5.98
CA PRO A 301 11.46 15.35 -7.28
C PRO A 301 10.70 16.68 -7.31
N ILE A 302 11.34 17.69 -7.89
CA ILE A 302 10.81 19.05 -8.06
C ILE A 302 10.84 19.40 -9.54
N LEU A 303 9.65 19.61 -10.11
CA LEU A 303 9.51 20.02 -11.50
C LEU A 303 9.79 21.52 -11.64
N GLY A 304 10.73 21.85 -12.51
CA GLY A 304 11.12 23.24 -12.77
C GLY A 304 10.49 23.83 -14.03
N SER A 305 11.29 24.59 -14.78
CA SER A 305 10.84 25.36 -15.94
C SER A 305 10.42 24.48 -17.10
N LYS A 306 9.36 24.87 -17.78
CA LYS A 306 8.87 24.28 -19.02
C LYS A 306 9.76 24.67 -20.19
N LEU A 307 10.14 23.71 -21.05
CA LEU A 307 11.15 23.85 -22.08
C LEU A 307 10.66 23.36 -23.44
N THR A 308 11.17 23.98 -24.50
CA THR A 308 11.16 23.39 -25.86
C THR A 308 12.24 22.32 -25.95
N LYS A 309 12.25 21.53 -27.04
CA LYS A 309 13.28 20.52 -27.30
C LYS A 309 14.69 21.14 -27.27
N SER A 310 14.91 22.24 -28.01
CA SER A 310 16.22 22.93 -28.09
C SER A 310 16.66 23.45 -26.72
N GLN A 311 15.75 24.01 -25.93
CA GLN A 311 16.05 24.43 -24.56
C GLN A 311 16.41 23.26 -23.63
N ALA A 312 15.74 22.10 -23.78
CA ALA A 312 16.04 20.90 -23.02
C ALA A 312 17.43 20.36 -23.33
N GLU A 313 17.81 20.31 -24.63
CA GLU A 313 19.15 19.94 -25.07
C GLU A 313 20.22 20.91 -24.50
N SER A 314 19.94 22.22 -24.53
CA SER A 314 20.82 23.20 -23.90
C SER A 314 21.00 23.00 -22.40
N LYS A 315 19.93 22.63 -21.67
CA LYS A 315 20.00 22.33 -20.23
C LYS A 315 20.84 21.09 -19.94
N LEU A 316 20.70 20.03 -20.72
CA LEU A 316 21.55 18.83 -20.61
C LEU A 316 23.04 19.18 -20.85
N ARG A 317 23.37 20.03 -21.86
CA ARG A 317 24.75 20.48 -22.09
C ARG A 317 25.31 21.31 -20.94
N GLN A 318 24.44 21.96 -20.14
CA GLN A 318 24.78 22.69 -18.92
C GLN A 318 24.89 21.80 -17.68
N GLY A 319 24.73 20.48 -17.82
CA GLY A 319 24.79 19.55 -16.69
C GLY A 319 23.51 19.53 -15.84
N LYS A 320 22.37 19.98 -16.38
CA LYS A 320 21.08 20.01 -15.68
C LYS A 320 20.19 18.87 -16.16
N ASP A 321 19.53 18.21 -15.24
CA ASP A 321 18.59 17.13 -15.52
C ASP A 321 17.30 17.66 -16.15
N VAL A 322 16.74 16.88 -17.08
CA VAL A 322 15.47 17.17 -17.73
C VAL A 322 14.53 15.98 -17.65
N ILE A 323 13.24 16.24 -17.74
CA ILE A 323 12.19 15.21 -17.75
C ILE A 323 11.16 15.49 -18.84
N THR A 324 10.63 14.42 -19.44
CA THR A 324 9.54 14.46 -20.41
C THR A 324 8.56 13.29 -20.18
N TYR A 325 7.42 13.29 -20.85
CA TYR A 325 6.46 12.19 -20.77
C TYR A 325 6.90 10.96 -21.58
N TYR A 326 7.44 11.15 -22.78
CA TYR A 326 7.77 10.04 -23.67
C TYR A 326 9.20 9.58 -23.54
N LYS A 327 9.40 8.25 -23.46
CA LYS A 327 10.71 7.59 -23.49
C LYS A 327 11.50 7.97 -24.75
N SER A 328 10.84 8.00 -25.92
CA SER A 328 11.44 8.40 -27.20
C SER A 328 11.96 9.83 -27.18
N ASP A 329 11.23 10.76 -26.58
CA ASP A 329 11.67 12.15 -26.45
C ASP A 329 12.90 12.26 -25.55
N ALA A 330 12.91 11.54 -24.42
CA ALA A 330 14.05 11.52 -23.51
C ALA A 330 15.31 10.95 -24.18
N LEU A 331 15.16 9.86 -24.93
CA LEU A 331 16.26 9.26 -25.69
C LEU A 331 16.77 10.20 -26.80
N ASN A 332 15.85 10.80 -27.55
CA ASN A 332 16.20 11.70 -28.67
C ASN A 332 17.01 12.92 -28.21
N ILE A 333 16.59 13.59 -27.11
CA ILE A 333 17.36 14.73 -26.59
C ILE A 333 18.68 14.29 -25.97
N ALA A 334 18.73 13.13 -25.34
CA ALA A 334 19.96 12.58 -24.78
C ALA A 334 20.98 12.28 -25.89
N ASN A 335 20.57 11.61 -26.96
CA ASN A 335 21.43 11.29 -28.11
C ASN A 335 21.89 12.54 -28.89
N SER A 336 21.07 13.61 -28.96
CA SER A 336 21.45 14.85 -29.59
C SER A 336 22.51 15.66 -28.83
N VAL A 337 22.71 15.36 -27.57
CA VAL A 337 23.65 16.05 -26.69
C VAL A 337 24.96 15.28 -26.56
N GLY A 338 24.95 13.96 -26.46
CA GLY A 338 26.16 13.17 -26.24
C GLY A 338 25.92 11.67 -26.24
N SER A 339 26.92 10.91 -25.77
CA SER A 339 26.80 9.46 -25.62
C SER A 339 25.80 9.11 -24.53
N THR A 340 24.94 8.13 -24.80
CA THR A 340 23.89 7.71 -23.86
C THR A 340 24.13 6.29 -23.35
N ARG A 341 23.73 6.04 -22.10
CA ARG A 341 23.60 4.70 -21.54
C ARG A 341 22.20 4.55 -20.94
N SER A 342 21.50 3.49 -21.35
CA SER A 342 20.30 3.06 -20.66
C SER A 342 20.72 2.25 -19.43
N LYS A 343 20.44 2.74 -18.22
CA LYS A 343 20.62 1.98 -17.01
C LYS A 343 19.56 2.39 -16.01
N CYS A 344 18.69 1.47 -15.63
CA CYS A 344 17.97 1.55 -14.36
C CYS A 344 18.97 1.20 -13.26
N ASP A 345 19.63 2.18 -12.68
CA ASP A 345 20.47 1.95 -11.52
C ASP A 345 19.69 2.38 -10.25
N PRO A 346 19.31 1.43 -9.38
CA PRO A 346 18.56 1.73 -8.16
C PRO A 346 19.33 2.56 -7.13
N LYS A 347 20.61 2.84 -7.37
CA LYS A 347 21.48 3.57 -6.45
C LYS A 347 21.56 5.07 -6.70
N HIS A 348 20.91 5.61 -7.74
CA HIS A 348 20.96 7.04 -8.05
C HIS A 348 19.75 7.79 -7.48
N ARG A 349 19.97 9.05 -7.08
CA ARG A 349 18.91 9.98 -6.67
C ARG A 349 17.79 10.01 -7.70
N GLY A 350 16.55 9.87 -7.24
CA GLY A 350 15.36 9.90 -8.08
C GLY A 350 15.12 8.63 -8.92
N SER A 351 15.96 7.60 -8.84
CA SER A 351 15.80 6.35 -9.59
C SER A 351 14.53 5.58 -9.20
N ALA A 352 14.08 5.70 -7.96
CA ALA A 352 12.81 5.12 -7.49
C ALA A 352 11.57 5.81 -8.09
N SER A 353 11.72 7.02 -8.64
CA SER A 353 10.60 7.83 -9.09
C SER A 353 10.42 7.87 -10.60
N PHE A 354 11.50 7.84 -11.39
CA PHE A 354 11.47 7.97 -12.85
C PHE A 354 12.57 7.16 -13.51
N LYS A 355 12.25 6.54 -14.64
CA LYS A 355 13.23 5.91 -15.54
C LYS A 355 14.03 6.99 -16.27
N HIS A 356 15.28 6.71 -16.64
CA HIS A 356 16.14 7.73 -17.26
C HIS A 356 17.25 7.16 -18.12
N TYR A 357 17.84 8.04 -18.94
CA TYR A 357 19.07 7.84 -19.68
C TYR A 357 20.17 8.67 -19.07
N HIS A 358 21.33 8.09 -18.84
CA HIS A 358 22.53 8.82 -18.50
C HIS A 358 23.13 9.45 -19.75
N VAL A 359 23.55 10.70 -19.65
CA VAL A 359 24.14 11.44 -20.76
C VAL A 359 25.56 11.83 -20.40
N LYS A 360 26.52 11.55 -21.30
CA LYS A 360 27.91 12.00 -21.20
C LYS A 360 28.15 13.09 -22.24
N TYR A 361 28.51 14.28 -21.78
CA TYR A 361 28.84 15.40 -22.65
C TYR A 361 30.17 16.04 -22.22
N LYS A 362 31.17 16.04 -23.12
CA LYS A 362 32.53 16.58 -22.88
C LYS A 362 33.13 15.97 -21.59
N ASN A 363 33.62 16.83 -20.69
CA ASN A 363 34.22 16.45 -19.40
C ASN A 363 33.20 16.25 -18.26
N ILE A 364 31.91 16.42 -18.54
CA ILE A 364 30.85 16.18 -17.57
C ILE A 364 30.64 14.65 -17.47
N LYS A 365 30.83 14.11 -16.27
CA LYS A 365 30.63 12.67 -15.99
C LYS A 365 29.19 12.26 -16.22
N TRP A 366 28.91 10.94 -16.21
CA TRP A 366 27.58 10.32 -16.36
C TRP A 366 26.54 10.70 -15.28
N SER A 367 26.59 11.91 -14.74
CA SER A 367 25.70 12.43 -13.70
C SER A 367 24.54 13.28 -14.22
N ILE A 368 24.42 13.40 -15.55
CA ILE A 368 23.33 14.14 -16.19
C ILE A 368 22.27 13.14 -16.63
N HIS A 369 21.01 13.45 -16.41
CA HIS A 369 19.93 12.52 -16.68
C HIS A 369 18.85 13.13 -17.58
N SER A 370 18.41 12.34 -18.56
CA SER A 370 17.19 12.57 -19.31
C SER A 370 16.12 11.59 -18.82
N PHE A 371 15.25 12.08 -17.94
CA PHE A 371 14.18 11.29 -17.30
C PHE A 371 12.95 11.18 -18.20
N TYR A 372 12.18 10.11 -18.01
CA TYR A 372 10.85 9.94 -18.61
C TYR A 372 9.89 9.25 -17.64
N VAL A 373 8.58 9.38 -17.91
CA VAL A 373 7.48 8.89 -17.07
C VAL A 373 6.97 7.56 -17.56
#